data_0fa488b8a2c53ec9ac2b8487053bee7a
#
_entry.id   0fa488b8a2c53ec9ac2b8487053bee7a
#
_cell.length_a   1.000
_cell.length_b   1.000
_cell.length_c   1.000
_cell.angle_alpha   90.00
_cell.angle_beta   90.00
_cell.angle_gamma   90.00
#
_symmetry.space_group_name_H-M   'P 1'
#
loop_
_entity.id
_entity.type
_entity.pdbx_description
1 polymer ?
#
loop_
_entity_poly.entity_id
_entity_poly.type
_entity_poly.pdbx_seq_one_letter_code
_entity_poly.pdbx_strand_id
1 'polypeptide(L)'
;MGVVQRHPRGTVRRDQVPPMKISTGCDVEQVERFSKLLEKEHFCRRIFTETERAHISKSGHPAQTAAGIFCAKEAMSKALGCGLFGLLPQELGVEWDERGAPRPRLSGGAAERFGHLQLAISVSHTKETAFATCVALEE
;
A
#
# COMPACT_ATOMS: atom_id res chain seq x y z
N MET A 1 -26.72 -14.28 7.77
CA MET A 1 -26.02 -13.11 8.35
C MET A 1 -26.36 -13.01 9.82
N GLY A 2 -25.34 -13.02 10.66
CA GLY A 2 -25.56 -12.88 12.09
C GLY A 2 -25.90 -11.44 12.48
N VAL A 3 -26.82 -11.27 13.41
CA VAL A 3 -27.13 -9.96 13.98
C VAL A 3 -26.09 -9.64 15.05
N VAL A 4 -25.48 -8.48 14.93
CA VAL A 4 -24.53 -8.01 15.94
C VAL A 4 -25.31 -7.45 17.13
N GLN A 5 -25.12 -8.06 18.30
CA GLN A 5 -25.75 -7.57 19.51
C GLN A 5 -24.94 -6.43 20.10
N ARG A 6 -25.63 -5.39 20.53
CA ARG A 6 -25.00 -4.21 21.11
C ARG A 6 -25.12 -4.22 22.62
N HIS A 7 -24.10 -3.71 23.28
CA HIS A 7 -24.15 -3.44 24.72
C HIS A 7 -25.17 -2.33 25.02
N PRO A 8 -25.69 -2.30 26.27
CA PRO A 8 -26.62 -1.24 26.69
C PRO A 8 -26.18 0.19 26.43
N ARG A 9 -24.89 0.42 26.29
CA ARG A 9 -24.32 1.76 25.98
C ARG A 9 -24.01 1.96 24.50
N GLY A 10 -24.56 1.11 23.63
CA GLY A 10 -24.32 1.24 22.20
C GLY A 10 -22.97 0.71 21.71
N THR A 11 -22.16 0.13 22.59
CA THR A 11 -20.88 -0.50 22.19
C THR A 11 -21.13 -1.96 21.79
N VAL A 12 -20.33 -2.43 20.83
CA VAL A 12 -20.36 -3.83 20.36
C VAL A 12 -19.24 -4.59 21.03
N ARG A 13 -19.55 -5.74 21.64
CA ARG A 13 -18.49 -6.58 22.21
C ARG A 13 -17.71 -7.26 21.10
N ARG A 14 -16.39 -7.39 21.31
CA ARG A 14 -15.48 -7.93 20.30
C ARG A 14 -15.82 -9.36 19.90
N ASP A 15 -16.28 -10.18 20.84
CA ASP A 15 -16.70 -11.56 20.62
C ASP A 15 -18.02 -11.69 19.83
N GLN A 16 -18.76 -10.59 19.68
CA GLN A 16 -20.02 -10.54 18.96
C GLN A 16 -19.89 -9.98 17.54
N VAL A 17 -18.67 -9.55 17.14
CA VAL A 17 -18.40 -9.03 15.79
C VAL A 17 -18.02 -10.20 14.89
N PRO A 18 -18.61 -10.30 13.69
CA PRO A 18 -18.19 -11.31 12.72
C PRO A 18 -16.71 -11.17 12.40
N PRO A 19 -16.01 -12.22 11.91
CA PRO A 19 -14.64 -12.12 11.45
C PRO A 19 -14.47 -10.94 10.52
N MET A 20 -13.42 -10.14 10.73
CA MET A 20 -13.17 -8.95 9.90
C MET A 20 -12.82 -9.35 8.49
N LYS A 21 -13.59 -8.80 7.54
CA LYS A 21 -13.37 -8.95 6.11
C LYS A 21 -12.75 -7.69 5.51
N ILE A 22 -12.41 -6.74 6.34
CA ILE A 22 -11.78 -5.49 5.93
C ILE A 22 -10.57 -5.23 6.81
N SER A 23 -9.48 -4.81 6.20
CA SER A 23 -8.28 -4.42 6.90
C SER A 23 -7.68 -3.17 6.27
N THR A 24 -6.85 -2.48 7.03
CA THR A 24 -6.23 -1.25 6.58
C THR A 24 -4.74 -1.27 6.89
N GLY A 25 -4.00 -0.48 6.13
CA GLY A 25 -2.60 -0.21 6.40
C GLY A 25 -2.29 1.22 6.03
N CYS A 26 -1.29 1.79 6.67
CA CYS A 26 -0.80 3.12 6.32
C CYS A 26 0.69 3.20 6.58
N ASP A 27 1.33 4.16 5.92
CA ASP A 27 2.76 4.40 6.08
C ASP A 27 3.08 5.87 5.83
N VAL A 28 4.14 6.33 6.47
CA VAL A 28 4.67 7.69 6.35
C VAL A 28 6.17 7.61 6.14
N GLU A 29 6.69 8.37 5.18
CA GLU A 29 8.12 8.39 4.87
C GLU A 29 8.61 9.81 4.66
N GLN A 30 9.88 10.05 5.00
CA GLN A 30 10.55 11.32 4.71
C GLN A 30 11.01 11.33 3.25
N VAL A 31 10.60 12.35 2.51
CA VAL A 31 10.95 12.49 1.09
C VAL A 31 12.46 12.58 0.89
N GLU A 32 13.17 13.32 1.76
CA GLU A 32 14.62 13.52 1.65
C GLU A 32 15.40 12.21 1.61
N ARG A 33 14.94 11.20 2.35
CA ARG A 33 15.58 9.88 2.35
C ARG A 33 15.64 9.28 0.94
N PHE A 34 14.63 9.54 0.12
CA PHE A 34 14.53 8.96 -1.22
C PHE A 34 15.40 9.67 -2.25
N SER A 35 15.81 10.91 -2.02
CA SER A 35 16.77 11.54 -2.91
C SER A 35 18.11 10.81 -2.91
N LYS A 36 18.51 10.25 -1.77
CA LYS A 36 19.73 9.43 -1.66
C LYS A 36 19.51 8.00 -2.15
N LEU A 37 18.37 7.40 -1.80
CA LEU A 37 18.07 6.02 -2.18
C LEU A 37 17.93 5.86 -3.69
N LEU A 38 17.43 6.86 -4.39
CA LEU A 38 17.28 6.81 -5.86
C LEU A 38 18.64 6.77 -6.57
N GLU A 39 19.73 7.16 -5.93
CA GLU A 39 21.08 7.04 -6.48
C GLU A 39 21.61 5.60 -6.43
N LYS A 40 20.95 4.74 -5.65
CA LYS A 40 21.36 3.34 -5.48
C LYS A 40 20.56 2.46 -6.44
N GLU A 41 21.18 2.09 -7.54
CA GLU A 41 20.53 1.29 -8.58
C GLU A 41 19.99 -0.04 -8.04
N HIS A 42 20.76 -0.72 -7.18
CA HIS A 42 20.34 -1.99 -6.61
C HIS A 42 19.06 -1.84 -5.76
N PHE A 43 18.99 -0.79 -4.96
CA PHE A 43 17.78 -0.49 -4.18
C PHE A 43 16.58 -0.27 -5.12
N CYS A 44 16.76 0.55 -6.14
CA CYS A 44 15.68 0.88 -7.06
C CYS A 44 15.15 -0.36 -7.79
N ARG A 45 16.03 -1.24 -8.24
CA ARG A 45 15.65 -2.47 -8.94
C ARG A 45 14.99 -3.47 -8.00
N ARG A 46 15.39 -3.49 -6.74
CA ARG A 46 14.83 -4.41 -5.75
C ARG A 46 13.45 -3.99 -5.29
N ILE A 47 13.23 -2.70 -5.11
CA ILE A 47 12.00 -2.17 -4.52
C ILE A 47 10.96 -1.83 -5.57
N PHE A 48 11.36 -1.15 -6.64
CA PHE A 48 10.42 -0.61 -7.63
C PHE A 48 10.32 -1.50 -8.87
N THR A 49 9.10 -1.71 -9.34
CA THR A 49 8.86 -2.38 -10.62
C THR A 49 9.35 -1.50 -11.77
N GLU A 50 9.46 -2.10 -12.96
CA GLU A 50 9.83 -1.35 -14.15
C GLU A 50 8.87 -0.20 -14.43
N THR A 51 7.56 -0.45 -14.30
CA THR A 51 6.52 0.56 -14.46
C THR A 51 6.70 1.71 -13.47
N GLU A 52 6.99 1.39 -12.22
CA GLU A 52 7.22 2.38 -11.17
C GLU A 52 8.48 3.20 -11.43
N ARG A 53 9.56 2.54 -11.83
CA ARG A 53 10.82 3.24 -12.16
C ARG A 53 10.62 4.20 -13.32
N ALA A 54 9.86 3.81 -14.33
CA ALA A 54 9.55 4.68 -15.46
C ALA A 54 8.74 5.90 -15.00
N HIS A 55 7.78 5.69 -14.11
CA HIS A 55 6.96 6.78 -13.56
C HIS A 55 7.81 7.76 -12.74
N ILE A 56 8.71 7.24 -11.90
CA ILE A 56 9.64 8.05 -11.11
C ILE A 56 10.53 8.90 -12.03
N SER A 57 11.08 8.30 -13.08
CA SER A 57 12.01 9.00 -13.97
C SER A 57 11.35 10.12 -14.78
N LYS A 58 10.05 10.03 -15.00
CA LYS A 58 9.27 11.06 -15.70
C LYS A 58 8.75 12.15 -14.78
N SER A 59 8.86 11.95 -13.47
CA SER A 59 8.33 12.89 -12.48
C SER A 59 9.18 14.15 -12.40
N GLY A 60 8.52 15.31 -12.22
CA GLY A 60 9.22 16.56 -11.90
C GLY A 60 9.78 16.57 -10.48
N HIS A 61 9.33 15.65 -9.62
CA HIS A 61 9.78 15.51 -8.22
C HIS A 61 10.02 14.04 -7.91
N PRO A 62 11.12 13.45 -8.42
CA PRO A 62 11.35 12.00 -8.31
C PRO A 62 11.37 11.47 -6.89
N ALA A 63 11.98 12.20 -5.95
CA ALA A 63 12.06 11.76 -4.55
C ALA A 63 10.67 11.68 -3.90
N GLN A 64 9.81 12.67 -4.15
CA GLN A 64 8.42 12.65 -3.67
C GLN A 64 7.66 11.48 -4.26
N THR A 65 7.80 11.28 -5.56
CA THR A 65 7.12 10.19 -6.28
C THR A 65 7.56 8.83 -5.75
N ALA A 66 8.87 8.62 -5.60
CA ALA A 66 9.41 7.38 -5.08
C ALA A 66 8.97 7.13 -3.63
N ALA A 67 9.00 8.16 -2.79
CA ALA A 67 8.54 8.04 -1.41
C ALA A 67 7.06 7.64 -1.34
N GLY A 68 6.22 8.24 -2.18
CA GLY A 68 4.79 7.90 -2.24
C GLY A 68 4.54 6.46 -2.68
N ILE A 69 5.27 5.99 -3.69
CA ILE A 69 5.18 4.60 -4.15
C ILE A 69 5.62 3.63 -3.04
N PHE A 70 6.74 3.94 -2.38
CA PHE A 70 7.23 3.13 -1.27
C PHE A 70 6.20 3.07 -0.14
N CYS A 71 5.62 4.21 0.24
CA CYS A 71 4.54 4.26 1.22
C CYS A 71 3.37 3.37 0.83
N ALA A 72 2.97 3.38 -0.44
CA ALA A 72 1.88 2.55 -0.92
C ALA A 72 2.19 1.06 -0.77
N LYS A 73 3.42 0.64 -1.08
CA LYS A 73 3.85 -0.75 -0.91
C LYS A 73 3.83 -1.17 0.56
N GLU A 74 4.34 -0.32 1.45
CA GLU A 74 4.30 -0.57 2.89
C GLU A 74 2.86 -0.62 3.41
N ALA A 75 2.02 0.30 2.97
CA ALA A 75 0.61 0.31 3.35
C ALA A 75 -0.11 -0.96 2.90
N MET A 76 0.15 -1.41 1.68
CA MET A 76 -0.39 -2.68 1.19
C MET A 76 0.06 -3.87 2.04
N SER A 77 1.35 -3.95 2.36
CA SER A 77 1.88 -5.05 3.16
C SER A 77 1.25 -5.10 4.55
N LYS A 78 1.00 -3.94 5.16
CA LYS A 78 0.33 -3.85 6.46
C LYS A 78 -1.14 -4.26 6.36
N ALA A 79 -1.85 -3.83 5.33
CA ALA A 79 -3.24 -4.22 5.11
C ALA A 79 -3.37 -5.72 4.89
N LEU A 80 -2.39 -6.34 4.23
CA LEU A 80 -2.36 -7.79 4.01
C LEU A 80 -1.87 -8.58 5.24
N GLY A 81 -1.41 -7.88 6.28
CA GLY A 81 -1.01 -8.52 7.54
C GLY A 81 0.36 -9.18 7.53
N CYS A 82 1.15 -8.98 6.48
CA CYS A 82 2.42 -9.69 6.30
C CYS A 82 3.66 -8.86 6.61
N GLY A 83 3.57 -7.53 6.54
CA GLY A 83 4.76 -6.70 6.48
C GLY A 83 5.60 -7.04 5.25
N LEU A 84 6.70 -6.32 5.01
CA LEU A 84 7.57 -6.59 3.86
C LEU A 84 8.39 -7.87 4.01
N PHE A 85 8.37 -8.52 5.19
CA PHE A 85 9.12 -9.75 5.41
C PHE A 85 8.50 -10.98 4.73
N GLY A 86 7.20 -10.95 4.44
CA GLY A 86 6.50 -12.08 3.84
C GLY A 86 6.21 -11.92 2.36
N LEU A 87 6.50 -10.76 1.78
CA LEU A 87 6.19 -10.43 0.39
C LEU A 87 7.33 -9.67 -0.24
N LEU A 88 7.54 -9.89 -1.53
CA LEU A 88 8.53 -9.13 -2.28
C LEU A 88 7.94 -7.76 -2.67
N PRO A 89 8.66 -6.66 -2.50
CA PRO A 89 8.17 -5.34 -2.89
C PRO A 89 7.74 -5.25 -4.36
N GLN A 90 8.40 -5.99 -5.24
CA GLN A 90 8.05 -6.08 -6.66
C GLN A 90 6.66 -6.65 -6.90
N GLU A 91 6.17 -7.48 -5.98
CA GLU A 91 4.86 -8.12 -6.10
C GLU A 91 3.72 -7.24 -5.60
N LEU A 92 4.05 -6.15 -4.92
CA LEU A 92 3.10 -5.14 -4.44
C LEU A 92 3.17 -3.91 -5.35
N GLY A 93 2.80 -4.10 -6.62
CA GLY A 93 2.96 -3.07 -7.63
C GLY A 93 1.97 -1.92 -7.51
N VAL A 94 2.39 -0.77 -7.98
CA VAL A 94 1.54 0.41 -8.14
C VAL A 94 1.53 0.77 -9.62
N GLU A 95 0.33 0.95 -10.16
CA GLU A 95 0.12 1.45 -11.51
C GLU A 95 -0.79 2.69 -11.42
N TRP A 96 -0.93 3.41 -12.51
CA TRP A 96 -1.75 4.61 -12.55
C TRP A 96 -2.82 4.47 -13.62
N ASP A 97 -4.05 4.87 -13.26
CA ASP A 97 -5.14 4.86 -14.23
C ASP A 97 -5.08 6.09 -15.13
N GLU A 98 -6.05 6.22 -16.02
CA GLU A 98 -6.13 7.30 -17.00
C GLU A 98 -6.19 8.69 -16.35
N ARG A 99 -6.67 8.77 -15.12
CA ARG A 99 -6.78 10.02 -14.37
C ARG A 99 -5.55 10.30 -13.52
N GLY A 100 -4.56 9.41 -13.54
CA GLY A 100 -3.36 9.53 -12.73
C GLY A 100 -3.51 9.04 -11.30
N ALA A 101 -4.63 8.37 -10.97
CA ALA A 101 -4.82 7.80 -9.64
C ALA A 101 -4.02 6.50 -9.48
N PRO A 102 -3.37 6.30 -8.33
CA PRO A 102 -2.62 5.07 -8.10
C PRO A 102 -3.56 3.88 -7.93
N ARG A 103 -3.18 2.76 -8.54
CA ARG A 103 -3.91 1.50 -8.46
C ARG A 103 -2.97 0.39 -8.00
N PRO A 104 -3.40 -0.47 -7.07
CA PRO A 104 -2.58 -1.60 -6.66
C PRO A 104 -2.59 -2.69 -7.75
N ARG A 105 -1.46 -3.33 -7.91
CA ARG A 105 -1.34 -4.49 -8.79
C ARG A 105 -0.48 -5.57 -8.14
N LEU A 106 -1.12 -6.62 -7.67
CA LEU A 106 -0.42 -7.77 -7.10
C LEU A 106 0.08 -8.67 -8.23
N SER A 107 1.26 -9.27 -8.01
CA SER A 107 1.83 -10.26 -8.92
C SER A 107 2.49 -11.37 -8.12
N GLY A 108 2.90 -12.44 -8.80
CA GLY A 108 3.65 -13.53 -8.18
C GLY A 108 2.97 -14.12 -6.96
N GLY A 109 3.74 -14.39 -5.92
CA GLY A 109 3.25 -14.98 -4.67
C GLY A 109 2.22 -14.12 -3.95
N ALA A 110 2.31 -12.80 -4.04
CA ALA A 110 1.31 -11.92 -3.46
C ALA A 110 -0.05 -12.07 -4.16
N ALA A 111 -0.05 -12.19 -5.49
CA ALA A 111 -1.27 -12.42 -6.25
C ALA A 111 -1.89 -13.77 -5.92
N GLU A 112 -1.06 -14.81 -5.75
CA GLU A 112 -1.54 -16.14 -5.39
C GLU A 112 -2.21 -16.17 -4.02
N ARG A 113 -1.61 -15.47 -3.04
CA ARG A 113 -2.11 -15.46 -1.66
C ARG A 113 -3.28 -14.51 -1.46
N PHE A 114 -3.27 -13.36 -2.11
CA PHE A 114 -4.17 -12.25 -1.81
C PHE A 114 -4.94 -11.73 -3.01
N GLY A 115 -4.82 -12.36 -4.18
CA GLY A 115 -5.49 -11.92 -5.39
C GLY A 115 -7.02 -11.93 -5.33
N HIS A 116 -7.58 -12.64 -4.35
CA HIS A 116 -9.02 -12.67 -4.10
C HIS A 116 -9.54 -11.45 -3.36
N LEU A 117 -8.64 -10.63 -2.82
CA LEU A 117 -9.02 -9.41 -2.09
C LEU A 117 -9.15 -8.23 -3.04
N GLN A 118 -10.05 -7.33 -2.71
CA GLN A 118 -10.09 -6.02 -3.36
C GLN A 118 -9.22 -5.06 -2.56
N LEU A 119 -8.32 -4.38 -3.25
CA LEU A 119 -7.44 -3.41 -2.64
C LEU A 119 -7.72 -2.01 -3.20
N ALA A 120 -7.67 -1.03 -2.33
CA ALA A 120 -7.70 0.37 -2.72
C ALA A 120 -6.55 1.08 -2.01
N ILE A 121 -5.86 1.95 -2.73
CA ILE A 121 -4.77 2.73 -2.17
C ILE A 121 -5.00 4.22 -2.40
N SER A 122 -4.47 5.02 -1.50
CA SER A 122 -4.44 6.47 -1.65
C SER A 122 -3.08 6.96 -1.19
N VAL A 123 -2.54 7.93 -1.93
CA VAL A 123 -1.22 8.50 -1.65
C VAL A 123 -1.35 10.00 -1.54
N SER A 124 -0.72 10.58 -0.54
CA SER A 124 -0.69 12.02 -0.35
C SER A 124 0.72 12.43 0.07
N HIS A 125 1.07 13.67 -0.17
CA HIS A 125 2.38 14.18 0.23
C HIS A 125 2.37 15.67 0.46
N THR A 126 3.29 16.09 1.29
CA THR A 126 3.76 17.47 1.36
C THR A 126 5.12 17.51 0.68
N LYS A 127 5.77 18.65 0.71
CA LYS A 127 7.12 18.78 0.17
C LYS A 127 8.12 17.86 0.87
N GLU A 128 7.92 17.59 2.16
CA GLU A 128 8.89 16.86 3.00
C GLU A 128 8.46 15.45 3.37
N THR A 129 7.16 15.14 3.28
CA THR A 129 6.60 13.89 3.81
C THR A 129 5.66 13.25 2.80
N ALA A 130 5.79 11.94 2.61
CA ALA A 130 4.84 11.14 1.84
C ALA A 130 4.03 10.27 2.79
N PHE A 131 2.79 10.01 2.41
CA PHE A 131 1.84 9.20 3.19
C PHE A 131 1.01 8.34 2.23
N ALA A 132 0.71 7.11 2.64
CA ALA A 132 -0.21 6.27 1.89
C ALA A 132 -1.09 5.46 2.82
N THR A 133 -2.27 5.12 2.31
CA THR A 133 -3.20 4.19 2.97
C THR A 133 -3.56 3.09 2.00
N CYS A 134 -3.90 1.94 2.56
CA CYS A 134 -4.47 0.83 1.79
C CYS A 134 -5.65 0.26 2.56
N VAL A 135 -6.70 -0.07 1.83
CA VAL A 135 -7.85 -0.82 2.36
C VAL A 135 -7.90 -2.14 1.60
N ALA A 136 -8.00 -3.23 2.33
CA ALA A 136 -8.19 -4.56 1.75
C ALA A 136 -9.57 -5.07 2.17
N LEU A 137 -10.37 -5.48 1.18
CA LEU A 137 -11.73 -5.96 1.39
C LEU A 137 -11.84 -7.38 0.86
N GLU A 138 -12.37 -8.26 1.68
CA GLU A 138 -12.72 -9.62 1.29
C GLU A 138 -14.25 -9.72 1.20
N GLU A 139 -14.72 -10.14 0.06
CA GLU A 139 -16.16 -10.36 -0.18
C GLU A 139 -16.63 -11.74 0.25
#